data_73d60542259b62434b07db4939b87855
#
_entry.id   73d60542259b62434b07db4939b87855
#
_cell.length_a   1.000
_cell.length_b   1.000
_cell.length_c   1.000
_cell.angle_alpha   90.00
_cell.angle_beta   90.00
_cell.angle_gamma   90.00
#
_symmetry.space_group_name_H-M   'P 1'
#
loop_
_entity.id
_entity.type
_entity.pdbx_description
1 polymer ?
#
loop_
_entity_poly.entity_id
_entity_poly.type
_entity_poly.pdbx_seq_one_letter_code
_entity_poly.pdbx_strand_id
1 'polypeptide(L)'
;MNTGELTSNEFSPEKGQVIVAEHNHRYTRAIYTEQHQWFADEAKQIGGDDYGPNPYEMLMAALGSCTSMTVRMYANRKEWPLENIRVTLTHHRENRDGTSVDVFERVIDVTGDLTEDQRQRLLDIANKCPVHKTLTGTIDIQTRLD
;
A
#
# COMPACT_ATOMS: atom_id res chain seq x y z
N MET A 1 -17.43 19.60 15.58
CA MET A 1 -16.44 18.53 15.38
C MET A 1 -16.12 18.44 13.89
N ASN A 2 -14.85 18.38 13.53
CA ASN A 2 -14.47 18.31 12.13
C ASN A 2 -14.99 17.00 11.52
N THR A 3 -15.71 17.11 10.42
CA THR A 3 -16.38 15.98 9.76
C THR A 3 -15.44 15.03 9.01
N GLY A 4 -14.12 15.23 9.12
CA GLY A 4 -13.16 14.46 8.34
C GLY A 4 -13.05 14.93 6.90
N GLU A 5 -13.63 16.07 6.55
CA GLU A 5 -13.43 16.66 5.23
C GLU A 5 -12.03 17.23 5.12
N LEU A 6 -11.39 16.96 3.99
CA LEU A 6 -10.13 17.57 3.64
C LEU A 6 -10.38 19.03 3.24
N THR A 7 -9.74 19.94 3.94
CA THR A 7 -9.76 21.37 3.56
C THR A 7 -8.94 21.55 2.29
N SER A 8 -9.18 22.66 1.59
CA SER A 8 -8.37 23.05 0.44
C SER A 8 -6.87 22.98 0.78
N ASN A 9 -6.10 22.49 -0.13
CA ASN A 9 -4.69 22.17 0.01
C ASN A 9 -3.90 23.21 0.82
N GLU A 10 -3.73 22.96 2.10
CA GLU A 10 -2.94 23.80 3.01
C GLU A 10 -1.44 23.63 2.74
N PHE A 11 -1.07 22.52 2.13
CA PHE A 11 0.30 22.17 1.78
C PHE A 11 0.41 21.92 0.30
N SER A 12 1.52 22.29 -0.30
CA SER A 12 1.80 22.10 -1.72
C SER A 12 3.04 21.22 -1.90
N PRO A 13 2.91 19.89 -1.78
CA PRO A 13 4.06 19.02 -2.00
C PRO A 13 4.62 19.14 -3.40
N GLU A 14 5.93 19.09 -3.51
CA GLU A 14 6.60 18.98 -4.80
C GLU A 14 6.41 17.57 -5.36
N LYS A 15 6.67 17.41 -6.64
CA LYS A 15 6.60 16.10 -7.30
C LYS A 15 7.47 15.07 -6.56
N GLY A 16 6.88 13.96 -6.19
CA GLY A 16 7.56 12.88 -5.48
C GLY A 16 7.60 13.04 -3.97
N GLN A 17 7.11 14.16 -3.44
CA GLN A 17 6.98 14.35 -1.99
C GLN A 17 5.62 13.89 -1.48
N VAL A 18 5.61 13.44 -0.24
CA VAL A 18 4.39 13.21 0.55
C VAL A 18 4.51 14.02 1.83
N ILE A 19 3.50 14.83 2.14
CA ILE A 19 3.42 15.56 3.41
C ILE A 19 2.32 14.90 4.25
N VAL A 20 2.65 14.56 5.48
CA VAL A 20 1.70 14.05 6.47
C VAL A 20 1.60 15.07 7.58
N ALA A 21 0.44 15.67 7.73
CA ALA A 21 0.19 16.71 8.73
C ALA A 21 -0.81 16.25 9.76
N GLU A 22 -0.60 16.63 11.02
CA GLU A 22 -1.56 16.37 12.08
C GLU A 22 -2.84 17.15 11.78
N HIS A 23 -3.98 16.44 11.75
CA HIS A 23 -5.28 17.05 11.50
C HIS A 23 -6.03 17.37 12.80
N ASN A 24 -5.88 16.54 13.79
CA ASN A 24 -6.38 16.78 15.15
C ASN A 24 -5.36 16.30 16.18
N HIS A 25 -5.61 16.54 17.46
CA HIS A 25 -4.68 16.14 18.52
C HIS A 25 -4.83 14.66 18.94
N ARG A 26 -5.54 13.87 18.13
CA ARG A 26 -5.58 12.42 18.27
C ARG A 26 -4.76 11.79 17.14
N TYR A 27 -5.36 10.98 16.28
CA TYR A 27 -4.60 10.19 15.31
C TYR A 27 -4.93 10.48 13.85
N THR A 28 -5.92 11.34 13.58
CA THR A 28 -6.25 11.69 12.22
C THR A 28 -5.11 12.50 11.60
N ARG A 29 -4.61 12.02 10.49
CA ARG A 29 -3.54 12.68 9.72
C ARG A 29 -4.03 12.99 8.33
N ALA A 30 -3.81 14.20 7.87
CA ALA A 30 -4.07 14.59 6.49
C ALA A 30 -2.83 14.29 5.65
N ILE A 31 -3.02 13.60 4.56
CA ILE A 31 -1.94 13.17 3.67
C ILE A 31 -2.10 13.89 2.33
N TYR A 32 -1.02 14.46 1.86
CA TYR A 32 -0.97 15.23 0.63
C TYR A 32 0.12 14.71 -0.29
N THR A 33 -0.22 14.50 -1.54
CA THR A 33 0.73 14.38 -2.64
C THR A 33 0.55 15.61 -3.54
N GLU A 34 1.30 15.67 -4.63
CA GLU A 34 1.14 16.77 -5.60
C GLU A 34 -0.32 16.94 -6.07
N GLN A 35 -1.06 15.85 -6.24
CA GLN A 35 -2.40 15.86 -6.83
C GLN A 35 -3.47 15.17 -6.00
N HIS A 36 -3.14 14.56 -4.87
CA HIS A 36 -4.09 13.76 -4.10
C HIS A 36 -4.05 14.11 -2.62
N GLN A 37 -5.20 13.96 -1.97
CA GLN A 37 -5.36 14.16 -0.53
C GLN A 37 -6.25 13.07 0.03
N TRP A 38 -5.87 12.55 1.19
CA TRP A 38 -6.71 11.60 1.96
C TRP A 38 -6.31 11.63 3.43
N PHE A 39 -7.10 10.95 4.26
CA PHE A 39 -6.79 10.78 5.68
C PHE A 39 -6.20 9.40 5.96
N ALA A 40 -5.26 9.38 6.92
CA ALA A 40 -4.94 8.19 7.69
C ALA A 40 -5.46 8.38 9.11
N ASP A 41 -5.84 7.30 9.76
CA ASP A 41 -6.34 7.34 11.14
C ASP A 41 -6.12 5.99 11.81
N GLU A 42 -6.53 5.89 13.06
CA GLU A 42 -6.65 4.65 13.77
C GLU A 42 -8.12 4.33 14.04
N ALA A 43 -8.41 3.07 14.33
CA ALA A 43 -9.74 2.62 14.67
C ALA A 43 -10.21 3.28 15.99
N LYS A 44 -11.53 3.42 16.14
CA LYS A 44 -12.12 4.01 17.35
C LYS A 44 -11.74 3.25 18.62
N GLN A 45 -11.57 1.94 18.52
CA GLN A 45 -11.20 1.07 19.65
C GLN A 45 -9.84 1.43 20.27
N ILE A 46 -8.95 2.04 19.51
CA ILE A 46 -7.62 2.46 19.98
C ILE A 46 -7.47 3.98 20.04
N GLY A 47 -8.59 4.71 20.01
CA GLY A 47 -8.62 6.15 20.24
C GLY A 47 -8.67 7.01 18.99
N GLY A 48 -8.75 6.42 17.82
CA GLY A 48 -8.91 7.15 16.56
C GLY A 48 -10.36 7.51 16.26
N ASP A 49 -10.55 8.18 15.14
CA ASP A 49 -11.87 8.57 14.62
C ASP A 49 -12.29 7.73 13.40
N ASP A 50 -11.41 6.86 12.93
CA ASP A 50 -11.65 5.98 11.78
C ASP A 50 -12.03 6.73 10.49
N TYR A 51 -11.39 7.87 10.25
CA TYR A 51 -11.61 8.67 9.03
C TYR A 51 -10.82 8.19 7.82
N GLY A 52 -9.93 7.24 8.00
CA GLY A 52 -9.14 6.68 6.92
C GLY A 52 -8.42 5.41 7.33
N PRO A 53 -7.69 4.79 6.40
CA PRO A 53 -6.95 3.56 6.70
C PRO A 53 -5.83 3.82 7.71
N ASN A 54 -5.49 2.78 8.48
CA ASN A 54 -4.34 2.85 9.37
C ASN A 54 -3.02 2.67 8.59
N PRO A 55 -1.86 2.96 9.21
CA PRO A 55 -0.58 2.89 8.51
C PRO A 55 -0.24 1.52 7.92
N TYR A 56 -0.56 0.42 8.61
CA TYR A 56 -0.29 -0.92 8.06
C TYR A 56 -1.24 -1.27 6.91
N GLU A 57 -2.48 -0.83 6.96
CA GLU A 57 -3.40 -0.94 5.83
C GLU A 57 -2.86 -0.19 4.62
N MET A 58 -2.23 0.98 4.82
CA MET A 58 -1.60 1.73 3.73
C MET A 58 -0.38 1.00 3.15
N LEU A 59 0.44 0.35 4.00
CA LEU A 59 1.55 -0.48 3.51
C LEU A 59 1.03 -1.64 2.66
N MET A 60 -0.02 -2.30 3.12
CA MET A 60 -0.66 -3.39 2.36
C MET A 60 -1.28 -2.88 1.07
N ALA A 61 -1.95 -1.74 1.10
CA ALA A 61 -2.52 -1.11 -0.10
C ALA A 61 -1.43 -0.76 -1.11
N ALA A 62 -0.30 -0.24 -0.65
CA ALA A 62 0.84 0.06 -1.51
C ALA A 62 1.39 -1.21 -2.18
N LEU A 63 1.60 -2.27 -1.40
CA LEU A 63 2.07 -3.54 -1.93
C LEU A 63 1.06 -4.17 -2.90
N GLY A 64 -0.21 -4.16 -2.54
CA GLY A 64 -1.29 -4.72 -3.37
C GLY A 64 -1.49 -3.95 -4.67
N SER A 65 -1.48 -2.62 -4.61
CA SER A 65 -1.59 -1.77 -5.80
C SER A 65 -0.42 -2.02 -6.76
N CYS A 66 0.79 -2.01 -6.25
CA CYS A 66 1.99 -2.24 -7.05
C CYS A 66 1.97 -3.64 -7.68
N THR A 67 1.60 -4.65 -6.91
CA THR A 67 1.45 -6.03 -7.40
C THR A 67 0.46 -6.12 -8.55
N SER A 68 -0.74 -5.59 -8.35
CA SER A 68 -1.82 -5.62 -9.33
C SER A 68 -1.45 -4.87 -10.62
N MET A 69 -0.88 -3.67 -10.48
CA MET A 69 -0.44 -2.86 -11.62
C MET A 69 0.66 -3.55 -12.41
N THR A 70 1.64 -4.14 -11.72
CA THR A 70 2.77 -4.84 -12.35
C THR A 70 2.30 -6.06 -13.14
N VAL A 71 1.40 -6.85 -12.57
CA VAL A 71 0.82 -8.02 -13.25
C VAL A 71 -0.01 -7.58 -14.47
N ARG A 72 -0.82 -6.53 -14.32
CA ARG A 72 -1.60 -5.97 -15.44
C ARG A 72 -0.70 -5.50 -16.58
N MET A 73 0.34 -4.73 -16.26
CA MET A 73 1.27 -4.21 -17.26
C MET A 73 1.94 -5.36 -18.04
N TYR A 74 2.35 -6.40 -17.34
CA TYR A 74 2.95 -7.56 -17.99
C TYR A 74 1.97 -8.29 -18.91
N ALA A 75 0.76 -8.58 -18.43
CA ALA A 75 -0.26 -9.26 -19.22
C ALA A 75 -0.65 -8.46 -20.46
N ASN A 76 -0.76 -7.13 -20.33
CA ASN A 76 -1.07 -6.26 -21.48
C ASN A 76 0.06 -6.28 -22.52
N ARG A 77 1.30 -6.22 -22.08
CA ARG A 77 2.47 -6.29 -22.97
C ARG A 77 2.54 -7.62 -23.70
N LYS A 78 2.15 -8.71 -23.05
CA LYS A 78 2.11 -10.04 -23.66
C LYS A 78 0.82 -10.30 -24.44
N GLU A 79 -0.13 -9.37 -24.38
CA GLU A 79 -1.46 -9.54 -24.99
C GLU A 79 -2.18 -10.79 -24.48
N TRP A 80 -1.99 -11.11 -23.19
CA TRP A 80 -2.70 -12.22 -22.55
C TRP A 80 -4.10 -11.78 -22.12
N PRO A 81 -5.11 -12.68 -22.19
CA PRO A 81 -6.49 -12.33 -21.89
C PRO A 81 -6.78 -12.31 -20.38
N LEU A 82 -6.05 -11.49 -19.64
CA LEU A 82 -6.29 -11.25 -18.22
C LEU A 82 -7.48 -10.31 -18.06
N GLU A 83 -8.58 -10.80 -17.50
CA GLU A 83 -9.79 -10.00 -17.29
C GLU A 83 -9.70 -9.14 -16.04
N ASN A 84 -9.50 -9.76 -14.88
CA ASN A 84 -9.47 -9.07 -13.60
C ASN A 84 -8.36 -9.60 -12.70
N ILE A 85 -7.89 -8.73 -11.80
CA ILE A 85 -6.94 -9.04 -10.75
C ILE A 85 -7.50 -8.54 -9.42
N ARG A 86 -7.47 -9.38 -8.40
CA ARG A 86 -7.73 -8.98 -7.03
C ARG A 86 -6.59 -9.46 -6.16
N VAL A 87 -6.11 -8.59 -5.29
CA VAL A 87 -5.05 -8.92 -4.34
C VAL A 87 -5.58 -8.71 -2.93
N THR A 88 -5.55 -9.77 -2.14
CA THR A 88 -5.96 -9.75 -0.74
C THR A 88 -4.71 -9.87 0.12
N LEU A 89 -4.53 -8.96 1.07
CA LEU A 89 -3.34 -8.93 1.91
C LEU A 89 -3.72 -8.94 3.39
N THR A 90 -2.90 -9.63 4.15
CA THR A 90 -2.95 -9.61 5.62
C THR A 90 -1.55 -9.42 6.16
N HIS A 91 -1.45 -8.93 7.39
CA HIS A 91 -0.19 -8.69 8.08
C HIS A 91 -0.24 -9.27 9.48
N HIS A 92 0.84 -9.94 9.88
CA HIS A 92 1.04 -10.37 11.26
C HIS A 92 2.52 -10.41 11.58
N ARG A 93 2.84 -10.58 12.85
CA ARG A 93 4.22 -10.75 13.32
C ARG A 93 4.43 -12.16 13.82
N GLU A 94 5.60 -12.70 13.51
CA GLU A 94 6.05 -14.01 13.98
C GLU A 94 7.38 -13.87 14.70
N ASN A 95 7.61 -14.75 15.67
CA ASN A 95 8.93 -14.94 16.24
C ASN A 95 9.63 -16.09 15.50
N ARG A 96 10.76 -15.80 14.88
CA ARG A 96 11.60 -16.77 14.18
C ARG A 96 12.97 -16.80 14.85
N ASP A 97 13.21 -17.83 15.65
CA ASP A 97 14.49 -18.01 16.36
C ASP A 97 14.91 -16.77 17.19
N GLY A 98 13.96 -16.19 17.92
CA GLY A 98 14.19 -15.00 18.76
C GLY A 98 14.11 -13.67 18.01
N THR A 99 13.93 -13.68 16.70
CA THR A 99 13.78 -12.47 15.87
C THR A 99 12.32 -12.26 15.51
N SER A 100 11.81 -11.04 15.74
CA SER A 100 10.47 -10.66 15.30
C SER A 100 10.49 -10.37 13.81
N VAL A 101 9.62 -11.03 13.05
CA VAL A 101 9.50 -10.87 11.61
C VAL A 101 8.08 -10.42 11.27
N ASP A 102 7.99 -9.36 10.48
CA ASP A 102 6.71 -8.93 9.92
C ASP A 102 6.39 -9.76 8.68
N VAL A 103 5.20 -10.37 8.67
CA VAL A 103 4.74 -11.22 7.57
C VAL A 103 3.58 -10.54 6.87
N PHE A 104 3.73 -10.30 5.58
CA PHE A 104 2.65 -9.86 4.70
C PHE A 104 2.25 -11.04 3.82
N GLU A 105 1.05 -11.56 4.04
CA GLU A 105 0.50 -12.60 3.19
C GLU A 105 -0.25 -11.94 2.04
N ARG A 106 -0.09 -12.48 0.85
CA ARG A 106 -0.66 -11.90 -0.37
C ARG A 106 -1.27 -13.00 -1.21
N VAL A 107 -2.59 -12.95 -1.37
CA VAL A 107 -3.34 -13.88 -2.23
C VAL A 107 -3.76 -13.13 -3.48
N ILE A 108 -3.40 -13.65 -4.63
CA ILE A 108 -3.66 -13.04 -5.93
C ILE A 108 -4.68 -13.89 -6.67
N ASP A 109 -5.85 -13.30 -6.97
CA ASP A 109 -6.88 -13.90 -7.79
C ASP A 109 -6.85 -13.27 -9.17
N VAL A 110 -6.73 -14.09 -10.20
CA VAL A 110 -6.80 -13.65 -11.59
C VAL A 110 -7.89 -14.39 -12.33
N THR A 111 -8.62 -13.69 -13.18
CA THR A 111 -9.65 -14.25 -14.06
C THR A 111 -9.29 -13.98 -15.52
N GLY A 112 -9.78 -14.84 -16.40
CA GLY A 112 -9.53 -14.78 -17.82
C GLY A 112 -9.17 -16.17 -18.37
N ASP A 113 -9.14 -16.29 -19.69
CA ASP A 113 -8.79 -17.54 -20.36
C ASP A 113 -7.26 -17.71 -20.42
N LEU A 114 -6.67 -17.99 -19.24
CA LEU A 114 -5.23 -18.11 -19.04
C LEU A 114 -4.85 -19.58 -18.89
N THR A 115 -3.76 -19.97 -19.52
CA THR A 115 -3.17 -21.31 -19.29
C THR A 115 -2.55 -21.37 -17.89
N GLU A 116 -2.29 -22.57 -17.39
CA GLU A 116 -1.62 -22.75 -16.09
C GLU A 116 -0.21 -22.14 -16.11
N ASP A 117 0.53 -22.27 -17.21
CA ASP A 117 1.85 -21.66 -17.38
C ASP A 117 1.78 -20.12 -17.34
N GLN A 118 0.76 -19.53 -17.96
CA GLN A 118 0.54 -18.09 -17.90
C GLN A 118 0.22 -17.65 -16.47
N ARG A 119 -0.64 -18.37 -15.75
CA ARG A 119 -0.98 -18.08 -14.35
C ARG A 119 0.25 -18.15 -13.47
N GLN A 120 1.08 -19.18 -13.62
CA GLN A 120 2.33 -19.32 -12.87
C GLN A 120 3.29 -18.17 -13.19
N ARG A 121 3.39 -17.78 -14.46
CA ARG A 121 4.24 -16.63 -14.85
C ARG A 121 3.76 -15.33 -14.24
N LEU A 122 2.45 -15.11 -14.16
CA LEU A 122 1.89 -13.91 -13.50
C LEU A 122 2.24 -13.89 -12.00
N LEU A 123 2.26 -15.04 -11.34
CA LEU A 123 2.72 -15.14 -9.95
C LEU A 123 4.20 -14.75 -9.83
N ASP A 124 5.05 -15.23 -10.72
CA ASP A 124 6.47 -14.86 -10.75
C ASP A 124 6.65 -13.35 -10.94
N ILE A 125 5.85 -12.77 -11.82
CA ILE A 125 5.87 -11.32 -12.09
C ILE A 125 5.40 -10.53 -10.86
N ALA A 126 4.40 -11.01 -10.15
CA ALA A 126 3.93 -10.38 -8.91
C ALA A 126 5.06 -10.25 -7.88
N ASN A 127 5.93 -11.23 -7.79
CA ASN A 127 7.09 -11.21 -6.89
C ASN A 127 8.19 -10.23 -7.34
N LYS A 128 8.06 -9.65 -8.51
CA LYS A 128 9.00 -8.66 -9.06
C LYS A 128 8.48 -7.22 -8.98
N CYS A 129 7.34 -6.98 -8.33
CA CYS A 129 6.85 -5.62 -8.21
C CYS A 129 7.83 -4.75 -7.40
N PRO A 130 8.00 -3.46 -7.77
CA PRO A 130 8.99 -2.60 -7.11
C PRO A 130 8.82 -2.47 -5.61
N VAL A 131 7.58 -2.35 -5.11
CA VAL A 131 7.33 -2.24 -3.66
C VAL A 131 7.70 -3.54 -2.94
N HIS A 132 7.43 -4.72 -3.54
CA HIS A 132 7.89 -5.99 -3.00
C HIS A 132 9.41 -6.00 -2.83
N LYS A 133 10.14 -5.58 -3.87
CA LYS A 133 11.61 -5.52 -3.82
C LYS A 133 12.11 -4.55 -2.76
N THR A 134 11.45 -3.42 -2.61
CA THR A 134 11.77 -2.44 -1.56
C THR A 134 11.58 -3.04 -0.17
N LEU A 135 10.42 -3.65 0.09
CA LEU A 135 10.10 -4.21 1.40
C LEU A 135 10.97 -5.40 1.79
N THR A 136 11.50 -6.14 0.82
CA THR A 136 12.37 -7.30 1.06
C THR A 136 13.86 -6.99 0.93
N GLY A 137 14.20 -5.76 0.57
CA GLY A 137 15.59 -5.29 0.44
C GLY A 137 16.06 -4.51 1.67
N THR A 138 17.19 -3.84 1.49
CA THR A 138 17.75 -2.97 2.52
C THR A 138 17.09 -1.60 2.45
N ILE A 139 16.58 -1.10 3.57
CA ILE A 139 15.94 0.20 3.69
C ILE A 139 16.76 1.07 4.64
N ASP A 140 17.13 2.27 4.19
CA ASP A 140 17.79 3.29 5.02
C ASP A 140 16.81 4.44 5.21
N ILE A 141 16.46 4.74 6.46
CA ILE A 141 15.55 5.83 6.83
C ILE A 141 16.37 6.93 7.49
N GLN A 142 16.48 8.07 6.81
CA GLN A 142 17.24 9.22 7.29
C GLN A 142 16.26 10.26 7.84
N THR A 143 16.52 10.70 9.08
CA THR A 143 15.60 11.59 9.80
C THR A 143 16.36 12.78 10.37
N ARG A 144 15.76 13.96 10.28
CA ARG A 144 16.24 15.15 10.96
C ARG A 144 15.07 15.93 11.54
N LEU A 145 15.35 16.75 12.52
CA LEU A 145 14.40 17.72 13.08
C LEU A 145 14.73 19.12 12.52
N ASP A 146 13.74 19.77 11.96
CA ASP A 146 13.89 21.15 11.50
C ASP A 146 13.79 22.14 12.66
#